data_4d43edf9dadeed7164830f1438f2db63
#
_entry.id   4d43edf9dadeed7164830f1438f2db63
#
_cell.length_a   1.000
_cell.length_b   1.000
_cell.length_c   1.000
_cell.angle_alpha   90.00
_cell.angle_beta   90.00
_cell.angle_gamma   90.00
#
_symmetry.space_group_name_H-M   'P 1'
#
loop_
_entity.id
_entity.type
_entity.pdbx_description
1 polymer ?
#
loop_
_entity_poly.entity_id
_entity_poly.type
_entity_poly.pdbx_seq_one_letter_code
_entity_poly.pdbx_strand_id
1 'polypeptide(L)'
;MDRRKPELLSPAGDMEKLRMAVAYGADAVYLAGTSFGMRSFTGNFTPDELPKAVQLAHAAGVKVHCTVNIMPRNDEAAALPAYLEQLGAAGVDALILADLGAFTLAGKYAPRCERHISTQQSIANYVCAQSWFDLGARRVVLARELSLQEILTIRERVSPELELETFCHGAMCVSYSGRCLLSNYMTGRDSNRGQCAQPCRYQYALMEEKRPGEYFPVFEDEKGTYIMNSRDMCMIDHLDELCDAGIDCLKIEGRAKSAYYAAIVTGAYRHVLDDVWAGRAPDPVWRAEVDHVSHRHYSTGFYYGQPGQFTEDSRYLRQWQICAVVESCDAQGNAVLSLRNKFAAGDTVELVGPDFRPLSWQVPPMEDMDGIPLSEPRTPQMRFRAKLPAQVPPLSFVRHAVELSGR
;
A
#
# COMPACT_ATOMS: atom_id res chain seq x y z
N MET A 1 -14.64 -26.16 4.77
CA MET A 1 -13.36 -25.86 4.08
C MET A 1 -12.29 -25.68 5.14
N ASP A 2 -11.11 -26.26 4.94
CA ASP A 2 -9.98 -25.97 5.84
C ASP A 2 -9.65 -24.47 5.71
N ARG A 3 -9.90 -23.73 6.78
CA ARG A 3 -9.67 -22.28 6.86
C ARG A 3 -8.16 -22.02 6.77
N ARG A 4 -7.73 -21.22 5.79
CA ARG A 4 -6.33 -20.79 5.66
C ARG A 4 -6.18 -19.36 6.16
N LYS A 5 -5.08 -19.06 6.84
CA LYS A 5 -4.74 -17.70 7.21
C LYS A 5 -4.49 -16.88 5.95
N PRO A 6 -5.15 -15.73 5.77
CA PRO A 6 -4.91 -14.88 4.63
C PRO A 6 -3.46 -14.40 4.55
N GLU A 7 -2.90 -14.36 3.34
CA GLU A 7 -1.63 -13.72 3.04
C GLU A 7 -1.76 -12.20 3.18
N LEU A 8 -0.86 -11.55 3.89
CA LEU A 8 -0.80 -10.09 3.99
C LEU A 8 0.13 -9.55 2.89
N LEU A 9 -0.45 -8.90 1.87
CA LEU A 9 0.25 -8.39 0.69
C LEU A 9 0.49 -6.88 0.83
N SER A 10 1.76 -6.50 0.98
CA SER A 10 2.18 -5.13 1.25
C SER A 10 2.82 -4.44 0.05
N PRO A 11 2.69 -3.10 -0.07
CA PRO A 11 3.28 -2.35 -1.16
C PRO A 11 4.79 -2.16 -1.00
N ALA A 12 5.56 -2.37 -2.08
CA ALA A 12 7.00 -2.11 -2.15
C ALA A 12 7.32 -1.27 -3.40
N GLY A 13 7.33 0.06 -3.26
CA GLY A 13 7.61 0.96 -4.37
C GLY A 13 9.09 1.15 -4.68
N ASP A 14 9.97 0.85 -3.72
CA ASP A 14 11.43 0.92 -3.80
C ASP A 14 12.06 -0.01 -2.76
N MET A 15 13.39 -0.08 -2.75
CA MET A 15 14.15 -0.98 -1.87
C MET A 15 13.96 -0.64 -0.37
N GLU A 16 13.77 0.62 0.00
CA GLU A 16 13.52 1.01 1.40
C GLU A 16 12.16 0.49 1.85
N LYS A 17 11.11 0.71 1.05
CA LYS A 17 9.75 0.20 1.34
C LYS A 17 9.69 -1.31 1.37
N LEU A 18 10.45 -1.99 0.51
CA LEU A 18 10.57 -3.44 0.52
C LEU A 18 11.11 -3.94 1.85
N ARG A 19 12.23 -3.37 2.31
CA ARG A 19 12.83 -3.73 3.61
C ARG A 19 11.86 -3.50 4.77
N MET A 20 11.14 -2.38 4.74
CA MET A 20 10.14 -2.07 5.75
C MET A 20 8.98 -3.07 5.74
N ALA A 21 8.38 -3.35 4.57
CA ALA A 21 7.28 -4.30 4.46
C ALA A 21 7.68 -5.71 4.97
N VAL A 22 8.87 -6.17 4.59
CA VAL A 22 9.43 -7.45 5.06
C VAL A 22 9.63 -7.45 6.58
N ALA A 23 10.29 -6.42 7.14
CA ALA A 23 10.57 -6.34 8.57
C ALA A 23 9.29 -6.23 9.43
N TYR A 24 8.23 -5.62 8.89
CA TYR A 24 6.96 -5.41 9.59
C TYR A 24 5.92 -6.52 9.31
N GLY A 25 6.33 -7.65 8.76
CA GLY A 25 5.56 -8.89 8.74
C GLY A 25 4.64 -9.09 7.54
N ALA A 26 5.00 -8.56 6.37
CA ALA A 26 4.35 -8.95 5.12
C ALA A 26 4.63 -10.43 4.80
N ASP A 27 3.62 -11.18 4.34
CA ASP A 27 3.79 -12.52 3.78
C ASP A 27 4.19 -12.46 2.31
N ALA A 28 3.73 -11.40 1.62
CA ALA A 28 4.11 -11.09 0.25
C ALA A 28 4.22 -9.57 0.03
N VAL A 29 5.00 -9.18 -0.96
CA VAL A 29 5.10 -7.79 -1.39
C VAL A 29 4.74 -7.66 -2.86
N TYR A 30 4.09 -6.56 -3.25
CA TYR A 30 3.90 -6.25 -4.66
C TYR A 30 4.70 -5.02 -5.08
N LEU A 31 5.39 -5.18 -6.19
CA LEU A 31 6.29 -4.18 -6.76
C LEU A 31 6.07 -4.03 -8.27
N ALA A 32 6.79 -3.13 -8.90
CA ALA A 32 6.84 -3.01 -10.35
C ALA A 32 8.28 -2.82 -10.83
N GLY A 33 8.57 -3.35 -12.00
CA GLY A 33 9.72 -2.90 -12.77
C GLY A 33 9.48 -1.55 -13.43
N THR A 34 10.45 -1.07 -14.19
CA THR A 34 10.39 0.22 -14.89
C THR A 34 9.41 0.26 -16.05
N SER A 35 8.90 -0.92 -16.49
CA SER A 35 7.99 -1.07 -17.63
C SER A 35 6.70 -1.80 -17.22
N PHE A 36 5.62 -1.56 -17.95
CA PHE A 36 4.33 -2.24 -17.86
C PHE A 36 3.61 -2.20 -16.50
N GLY A 37 4.14 -1.47 -15.52
CA GLY A 37 3.51 -1.29 -14.21
C GLY A 37 2.70 0.00 -14.13
N MET A 38 1.54 -0.04 -13.45
CA MET A 38 0.84 1.17 -13.02
C MET A 38 1.71 1.95 -12.03
N ARG A 39 1.60 3.30 -12.03
CA ARG A 39 2.41 4.19 -11.20
C ARG A 39 3.84 4.42 -11.73
N SER A 40 3.97 4.72 -13.01
CA SER A 40 5.26 5.02 -13.65
C SER A 40 6.04 6.19 -13.02
N PHE A 41 5.37 7.08 -12.29
CA PHE A 41 5.99 8.23 -11.59
C PHE A 41 6.38 7.97 -10.13
N THR A 42 6.17 6.75 -9.61
CA THR A 42 6.66 6.34 -8.30
C THR A 42 7.93 5.52 -8.45
N GLY A 43 8.66 5.28 -7.37
CA GLY A 43 9.78 4.35 -7.41
C GLY A 43 9.38 3.02 -8.05
N ASN A 44 10.23 2.50 -8.91
CA ASN A 44 10.08 1.20 -9.56
C ASN A 44 11.48 0.57 -9.60
N PHE A 45 11.53 -0.76 -9.62
CA PHE A 45 12.79 -1.48 -9.61
C PHE A 45 13.39 -1.56 -11.01
N THR A 46 14.65 -1.15 -11.13
CA THR A 46 15.42 -1.35 -12.36
C THR A 46 15.68 -2.85 -12.60
N PRO A 47 16.04 -3.24 -13.84
CA PRO A 47 16.44 -4.62 -14.11
C PRO A 47 17.53 -5.18 -13.19
N ASP A 48 18.47 -4.33 -12.74
CA ASP A 48 19.55 -4.73 -11.84
C ASP A 48 19.15 -4.78 -10.36
N GLU A 49 18.12 -4.02 -9.97
CA GLU A 49 17.60 -4.00 -8.60
C GLU A 49 16.61 -5.12 -8.35
N LEU A 50 15.84 -5.54 -9.35
CA LEU A 50 14.77 -6.52 -9.21
C LEU A 50 15.26 -7.87 -8.67
N PRO A 51 16.35 -8.49 -9.18
CA PRO A 51 16.86 -9.73 -8.61
C PRO A 51 17.31 -9.58 -7.14
N LYS A 52 17.88 -8.43 -6.78
CA LYS A 52 18.29 -8.12 -5.39
C LYS A 52 17.09 -7.98 -4.47
N ALA A 53 16.01 -7.35 -4.97
CA ALA A 53 14.75 -7.22 -4.25
C ALA A 53 14.11 -8.58 -3.99
N VAL A 54 14.06 -9.44 -5.01
CA VAL A 54 13.56 -10.82 -4.88
C VAL A 54 14.41 -11.62 -3.88
N GLN A 55 15.73 -11.58 -3.99
CA GLN A 55 16.62 -12.27 -3.08
C GLN A 55 16.43 -11.81 -1.63
N LEU A 56 16.29 -10.52 -1.39
CA LEU A 56 16.05 -9.96 -0.06
C LEU A 56 14.73 -10.46 0.53
N ALA A 57 13.64 -10.43 -0.24
CA ALA A 57 12.34 -10.91 0.19
C ALA A 57 12.34 -12.40 0.47
N HIS A 58 12.89 -13.21 -0.44
CA HIS A 58 12.96 -14.65 -0.30
C HIS A 58 13.84 -15.09 0.88
N ALA A 59 14.92 -14.36 1.20
CA ALA A 59 15.75 -14.64 2.38
C ALA A 59 14.96 -14.52 3.70
N ALA A 60 13.86 -13.75 3.69
CA ALA A 60 12.93 -13.62 4.82
C ALA A 60 11.66 -14.49 4.67
N GLY A 61 11.57 -15.33 3.64
CA GLY A 61 10.39 -16.16 3.36
C GLY A 61 9.21 -15.39 2.78
N VAL A 62 9.42 -14.15 2.28
CA VAL A 62 8.39 -13.26 1.74
C VAL A 62 8.33 -13.40 0.21
N LYS A 63 7.12 -13.62 -0.34
CA LYS A 63 6.91 -13.70 -1.79
C LYS A 63 6.94 -12.34 -2.47
N VAL A 64 7.28 -12.35 -3.76
CA VAL A 64 7.33 -11.14 -4.59
C VAL A 64 6.37 -11.24 -5.77
N HIS A 65 5.37 -10.36 -5.80
CA HIS A 65 4.42 -10.23 -6.90
C HIS A 65 4.75 -9.00 -7.75
N CYS A 66 5.01 -9.18 -9.04
CA CYS A 66 5.35 -8.08 -9.94
C CYS A 66 4.14 -7.63 -10.75
N THR A 67 3.85 -6.33 -10.75
CA THR A 67 2.73 -5.79 -11.55
C THR A 67 3.13 -5.61 -13.01
N VAL A 68 2.34 -6.20 -13.91
CA VAL A 68 2.37 -6.03 -15.38
C VAL A 68 0.95 -5.66 -15.79
N ASN A 69 0.46 -4.55 -15.27
CA ASN A 69 -0.98 -4.27 -15.20
C ASN A 69 -1.41 -2.96 -15.86
N ILE A 70 -0.61 -2.41 -16.77
CA ILE A 70 -1.10 -1.39 -17.72
C ILE A 70 -1.95 -2.04 -18.82
N MET A 71 -2.63 -1.23 -19.62
CA MET A 71 -3.23 -1.63 -20.90
C MET A 71 -2.22 -1.35 -22.02
N PRO A 72 -1.41 -2.35 -22.45
CA PRO A 72 -0.37 -2.12 -23.44
C PRO A 72 -0.99 -1.83 -24.81
N ARG A 73 -0.38 -0.93 -25.56
CA ARG A 73 -0.71 -0.69 -26.95
C ARG A 73 0.17 -1.53 -27.88
N ASN A 74 -0.13 -1.54 -29.18
CA ASN A 74 0.57 -2.38 -30.15
C ASN A 74 2.09 -2.13 -30.20
N ASP A 75 2.52 -0.90 -30.01
CA ASP A 75 3.93 -0.51 -29.95
C ASP A 75 4.65 -1.07 -28.71
N GLU A 76 3.93 -1.22 -27.61
CA GLU A 76 4.44 -1.79 -26.36
C GLU A 76 4.36 -3.33 -26.34
N ALA A 77 3.34 -3.90 -26.97
CA ALA A 77 3.06 -5.35 -26.94
C ALA A 77 4.24 -6.20 -27.45
N ALA A 78 5.01 -5.68 -28.41
CA ALA A 78 6.19 -6.37 -28.94
C ALA A 78 7.30 -6.58 -27.91
N ALA A 79 7.39 -5.75 -26.87
CA ALA A 79 8.39 -5.84 -25.81
C ALA A 79 7.97 -6.75 -24.64
N LEU A 80 6.68 -7.13 -24.56
CA LEU A 80 6.16 -7.98 -23.46
C LEU A 80 6.89 -9.31 -23.30
N PRO A 81 7.16 -10.10 -24.37
CA PRO A 81 7.84 -11.39 -24.21
C PRO A 81 9.17 -11.29 -23.48
N ALA A 82 10.06 -10.41 -23.93
CA ALA A 82 11.38 -10.23 -23.33
C ALA A 82 11.28 -9.73 -21.87
N TYR A 83 10.34 -8.84 -21.59
CA TYR A 83 10.11 -8.36 -20.23
C TYR A 83 9.59 -9.47 -19.29
N LEU A 84 8.67 -10.30 -19.75
CA LEU A 84 8.16 -11.44 -18.98
C LEU A 84 9.25 -12.49 -18.69
N GLU A 85 10.12 -12.79 -19.70
CA GLU A 85 11.30 -13.66 -19.49
C GLU A 85 12.24 -13.08 -18.43
N GLN A 86 12.48 -11.76 -18.45
CA GLN A 86 13.30 -11.07 -17.44
C GLN A 86 12.71 -11.19 -16.04
N LEU A 87 11.40 -11.02 -15.87
CA LEU A 87 10.72 -11.19 -14.59
C LEU A 87 10.82 -12.63 -14.07
N GLY A 88 10.59 -13.60 -14.96
CA GLY A 88 10.74 -15.02 -14.65
C GLY A 88 12.17 -15.39 -14.26
N ALA A 89 13.18 -14.82 -14.95
CA ALA A 89 14.58 -15.02 -14.63
C ALA A 89 15.00 -14.37 -13.30
N ALA A 90 14.39 -13.24 -12.95
CA ALA A 90 14.60 -12.58 -11.65
C ALA A 90 14.00 -13.37 -10.47
N GLY A 91 13.16 -14.37 -10.74
CA GLY A 91 12.59 -15.26 -9.72
C GLY A 91 11.36 -14.68 -9.02
N VAL A 92 10.59 -13.77 -9.64
CA VAL A 92 9.33 -13.32 -9.06
C VAL A 92 8.33 -14.48 -8.95
N ASP A 93 7.55 -14.51 -7.88
CA ASP A 93 6.62 -15.61 -7.58
C ASP A 93 5.34 -15.49 -8.41
N ALA A 94 4.84 -14.27 -8.60
CA ALA A 94 3.61 -14.03 -9.34
C ALA A 94 3.65 -12.76 -10.19
N LEU A 95 2.86 -12.75 -11.26
CA LEU A 95 2.62 -11.62 -12.14
C LEU A 95 1.19 -11.13 -11.98
N ILE A 96 1.01 -9.86 -11.62
CA ILE A 96 -0.31 -9.21 -11.52
C ILE A 96 -0.64 -8.57 -12.86
N LEU A 97 -1.61 -9.14 -13.60
CA LEU A 97 -1.87 -8.90 -15.01
C LEU A 97 -3.27 -8.27 -15.22
N ALA A 98 -3.38 -7.31 -16.13
CA ALA A 98 -4.65 -6.65 -16.47
C ALA A 98 -5.07 -6.82 -17.93
N ASP A 99 -4.24 -7.39 -18.76
CA ASP A 99 -4.48 -7.58 -20.19
C ASP A 99 -4.47 -9.06 -20.56
N LEU A 100 -5.44 -9.52 -21.35
CA LEU A 100 -5.56 -10.93 -21.77
C LEU A 100 -4.37 -11.39 -22.60
N GLY A 101 -3.83 -10.51 -23.47
CA GLY A 101 -2.63 -10.80 -24.26
C GLY A 101 -1.41 -10.98 -23.36
N ALA A 102 -1.19 -10.06 -22.41
CA ALA A 102 -0.13 -10.18 -21.40
C ALA A 102 -0.28 -11.44 -20.56
N PHE A 103 -1.50 -11.80 -20.17
CA PHE A 103 -1.81 -13.04 -19.43
C PHE A 103 -1.44 -14.29 -20.22
N THR A 104 -1.78 -14.33 -21.52
CA THR A 104 -1.46 -15.45 -22.41
C THR A 104 0.05 -15.57 -22.60
N LEU A 105 0.73 -14.44 -22.86
CA LEU A 105 2.18 -14.40 -23.03
C LEU A 105 2.93 -14.78 -21.75
N ALA A 106 2.41 -14.39 -20.57
CA ALA A 106 3.01 -14.78 -19.30
C ALA A 106 3.07 -16.30 -19.09
N GLY A 107 2.01 -17.03 -19.50
CA GLY A 107 2.02 -18.50 -19.47
C GLY A 107 3.09 -19.13 -20.36
N LYS A 108 3.52 -18.43 -21.41
CA LYS A 108 4.56 -18.91 -22.33
C LYS A 108 5.97 -18.49 -21.92
N TYR A 109 6.16 -17.23 -21.53
CA TYR A 109 7.49 -16.63 -21.33
C TYR A 109 7.93 -16.54 -19.87
N ALA A 110 6.99 -16.69 -18.91
CA ALA A 110 7.26 -16.79 -17.48
C ALA A 110 6.46 -17.93 -16.82
N PRO A 111 6.58 -19.19 -17.30
CA PRO A 111 5.69 -20.29 -16.93
C PRO A 111 5.80 -20.71 -15.46
N ARG A 112 6.85 -20.30 -14.76
CA ARG A 112 7.04 -20.57 -13.33
C ARG A 112 6.38 -19.54 -12.42
N CYS A 113 6.02 -18.36 -12.96
CA CYS A 113 5.33 -17.33 -12.20
C CYS A 113 3.83 -17.63 -12.18
N GLU A 114 3.22 -17.52 -11.01
CA GLU A 114 1.76 -17.55 -10.91
C GLU A 114 1.15 -16.35 -11.66
N ARG A 115 -0.04 -16.53 -12.22
CA ARG A 115 -0.76 -15.48 -12.92
C ARG A 115 -1.93 -15.00 -12.07
N HIS A 116 -1.81 -13.78 -11.56
CA HIS A 116 -2.82 -13.11 -10.75
C HIS A 116 -3.54 -12.05 -11.60
N ILE A 117 -4.87 -12.02 -11.54
CA ILE A 117 -5.65 -11.04 -12.30
C ILE A 117 -5.80 -9.76 -11.50
N SER A 118 -5.36 -8.65 -12.08
CA SER A 118 -5.43 -7.33 -11.45
C SER A 118 -6.86 -6.85 -11.22
N THR A 119 -7.08 -6.06 -10.16
CA THR A 119 -8.34 -5.35 -9.91
C THR A 119 -8.79 -4.46 -11.08
N GLN A 120 -7.88 -4.10 -11.99
CA GLN A 120 -8.18 -3.34 -13.20
C GLN A 120 -9.07 -4.11 -14.20
N GLN A 121 -9.19 -5.43 -14.06
CA GLN A 121 -10.17 -6.23 -14.78
C GLN A 121 -11.59 -6.10 -14.20
N SER A 122 -11.73 -5.38 -13.07
CA SER A 122 -13.04 -5.10 -12.45
C SER A 122 -13.88 -6.36 -12.22
N ILE A 123 -13.25 -7.39 -11.64
CA ILE A 123 -13.92 -8.68 -11.38
C ILE A 123 -14.96 -8.46 -10.27
N ALA A 124 -16.23 -8.46 -10.66
CA ALA A 124 -17.36 -8.16 -9.78
C ALA A 124 -18.39 -9.29 -9.67
N ASN A 125 -18.11 -10.47 -10.22
CA ASN A 125 -19.01 -11.62 -10.14
C ASN A 125 -18.26 -12.95 -10.27
N TYR A 126 -18.90 -14.03 -9.78
CA TYR A 126 -18.32 -15.36 -9.76
C TYR A 126 -18.09 -15.96 -11.16
N VAL A 127 -18.92 -15.62 -12.14
CA VAL A 127 -18.75 -16.14 -13.52
C VAL A 127 -17.43 -15.62 -14.11
N CYS A 128 -17.17 -14.33 -13.99
CA CYS A 128 -15.91 -13.71 -14.44
C CYS A 128 -14.70 -14.29 -13.68
N ALA A 129 -14.80 -14.41 -12.34
CA ALA A 129 -13.74 -14.98 -11.52
C ALA A 129 -13.41 -16.42 -11.93
N GLN A 130 -14.43 -17.28 -12.09
CA GLN A 130 -14.27 -18.67 -12.52
C GLN A 130 -13.68 -18.75 -13.93
N SER A 131 -14.12 -17.91 -14.86
CA SER A 131 -13.59 -17.91 -16.24
C SER A 131 -12.10 -17.63 -16.27
N TRP A 132 -11.60 -16.72 -15.43
CA TRP A 132 -10.17 -16.48 -15.31
C TRP A 132 -9.41 -17.69 -14.74
N PHE A 133 -10.01 -18.37 -13.75
CA PHE A 133 -9.43 -19.62 -13.23
C PHE A 133 -9.36 -20.70 -14.30
N ASP A 134 -10.41 -20.90 -15.08
CA ASP A 134 -10.46 -21.87 -16.17
C ASP A 134 -9.41 -21.57 -17.27
N LEU A 135 -9.06 -20.30 -17.48
CA LEU A 135 -7.95 -19.87 -18.32
C LEU A 135 -6.57 -20.08 -17.66
N GLY A 136 -6.51 -20.47 -16.39
CA GLY A 136 -5.28 -20.78 -15.66
C GLY A 136 -4.75 -19.65 -14.79
N ALA A 137 -5.59 -18.72 -14.38
CA ALA A 137 -5.24 -17.79 -13.30
C ALA A 137 -5.21 -18.53 -11.95
N ARG A 138 -4.20 -18.24 -11.11
CA ARG A 138 -4.12 -18.78 -9.76
C ARG A 138 -4.96 -17.94 -8.79
N ARG A 139 -4.96 -16.62 -8.96
CA ARG A 139 -5.59 -15.65 -8.07
C ARG A 139 -6.32 -14.56 -8.85
N VAL A 140 -7.41 -14.07 -8.32
CA VAL A 140 -8.11 -12.89 -8.84
C VAL A 140 -8.20 -11.81 -7.76
N VAL A 141 -7.85 -10.57 -8.13
CA VAL A 141 -8.06 -9.39 -7.27
C VAL A 141 -9.44 -8.84 -7.55
N LEU A 142 -10.32 -8.95 -6.59
CA LEU A 142 -11.70 -8.51 -6.70
C LEU A 142 -11.81 -6.98 -6.87
N ALA A 143 -12.90 -6.55 -7.50
CA ALA A 143 -13.24 -5.12 -7.56
C ALA A 143 -13.46 -4.58 -6.15
N ARG A 144 -13.04 -3.33 -5.90
CA ARG A 144 -13.16 -2.67 -4.59
C ARG A 144 -14.57 -2.17 -4.28
N GLU A 145 -15.41 -2.20 -5.28
CA GLU A 145 -16.79 -1.76 -5.25
C GLU A 145 -17.78 -2.85 -4.80
N LEU A 146 -17.27 -4.04 -4.45
CA LEU A 146 -18.06 -5.15 -3.94
C LEU A 146 -18.36 -5.01 -2.45
N SER A 147 -19.60 -5.36 -2.09
CA SER A 147 -20.01 -5.59 -0.71
C SER A 147 -19.46 -6.93 -0.19
N LEU A 148 -19.39 -7.07 1.14
CA LEU A 148 -19.00 -8.34 1.78
C LEU A 148 -19.91 -9.50 1.34
N GLN A 149 -21.22 -9.26 1.20
CA GLN A 149 -22.18 -10.27 0.76
C GLN A 149 -21.92 -10.74 -0.68
N GLU A 150 -21.53 -9.84 -1.58
CA GLU A 150 -21.15 -10.21 -2.95
C GLU A 150 -19.87 -11.02 -2.98
N ILE A 151 -18.89 -10.68 -2.13
CA ILE A 151 -17.65 -11.45 -1.98
C ILE A 151 -17.94 -12.86 -1.48
N LEU A 152 -18.78 -13.03 -0.45
CA LEU A 152 -19.24 -14.32 0.03
C LEU A 152 -19.89 -15.14 -1.09
N THR A 153 -20.77 -14.52 -1.88
CA THR A 153 -21.41 -15.15 -3.03
C THR A 153 -20.40 -15.62 -4.09
N ILE A 154 -19.36 -14.83 -4.34
CA ILE A 154 -18.28 -15.22 -5.25
C ILE A 154 -17.55 -16.43 -4.67
N ARG A 155 -17.13 -16.38 -3.39
CA ARG A 155 -16.40 -17.49 -2.74
C ARG A 155 -17.17 -18.81 -2.78
N GLU A 156 -18.45 -18.77 -2.54
CA GLU A 156 -19.32 -19.96 -2.56
C GLU A 156 -19.46 -20.62 -3.94
N ARG A 157 -19.29 -19.84 -5.01
CA ARG A 157 -19.61 -20.27 -6.38
C ARG A 157 -18.40 -20.49 -7.28
N VAL A 158 -17.19 -20.18 -6.83
CA VAL A 158 -15.96 -20.42 -7.58
C VAL A 158 -15.24 -21.66 -7.04
N SER A 159 -14.28 -22.19 -7.83
CA SER A 159 -13.40 -23.26 -7.38
C SER A 159 -12.73 -22.92 -6.05
N PRO A 160 -12.66 -23.85 -5.08
CA PRO A 160 -11.90 -23.65 -3.85
C PRO A 160 -10.39 -23.49 -4.08
N GLU A 161 -9.88 -23.87 -5.25
CA GLU A 161 -8.49 -23.70 -5.65
C GLU A 161 -8.19 -22.30 -6.18
N LEU A 162 -9.20 -21.55 -6.61
CA LEU A 162 -9.05 -20.15 -7.00
C LEU A 162 -8.84 -19.29 -5.76
N GLU A 163 -7.72 -18.61 -5.68
CA GLU A 163 -7.45 -17.64 -4.62
C GLU A 163 -8.15 -16.31 -4.87
N LEU A 164 -8.81 -15.80 -3.83
CA LEU A 164 -9.46 -14.48 -3.85
C LEU A 164 -8.61 -13.48 -3.07
N GLU A 165 -8.23 -12.38 -3.71
CA GLU A 165 -7.53 -11.26 -3.12
C GLU A 165 -8.45 -10.05 -3.05
N THR A 166 -8.47 -9.35 -1.92
CA THR A 166 -9.23 -8.12 -1.75
C THR A 166 -8.39 -7.03 -1.11
N PHE A 167 -8.71 -5.76 -1.40
CA PHE A 167 -8.09 -4.64 -0.69
C PHE A 167 -8.69 -4.53 0.72
N CYS A 168 -7.82 -4.29 1.69
CA CYS A 168 -8.21 -4.06 3.08
C CYS A 168 -7.83 -2.67 3.60
N HIS A 169 -6.90 -1.96 2.91
CA HIS A 169 -6.43 -0.64 3.35
C HIS A 169 -5.95 0.23 2.20
N GLY A 170 -6.11 1.55 2.34
CA GLY A 170 -5.48 2.56 1.51
C GLY A 170 -6.42 3.32 0.59
N ALA A 171 -5.85 4.05 -0.36
CA ALA A 171 -6.56 5.02 -1.18
C ALA A 171 -7.58 4.36 -2.12
N MET A 172 -8.81 4.89 -2.11
CA MET A 172 -9.87 4.52 -3.06
C MET A 172 -9.83 5.38 -4.33
N CYS A 173 -10.28 4.82 -5.45
CA CYS A 173 -10.52 5.56 -6.69
C CYS A 173 -11.99 6.02 -6.73
N VAL A 174 -12.24 7.12 -7.46
CA VAL A 174 -13.60 7.63 -7.75
C VAL A 174 -14.32 6.75 -8.80
N SER A 175 -13.59 6.00 -9.59
CA SER A 175 -14.09 5.09 -10.62
C SER A 175 -13.56 3.68 -10.43
N TYR A 176 -14.21 2.70 -11.04
CA TYR A 176 -13.64 1.36 -11.17
C TYR A 176 -12.19 1.42 -11.66
N SER A 177 -11.33 0.63 -11.07
CA SER A 177 -9.91 0.56 -11.43
C SER A 177 -9.76 0.19 -12.90
N GLY A 178 -8.90 0.93 -13.64
CA GLY A 178 -8.69 0.70 -15.07
C GLY A 178 -9.81 1.22 -16.00
N ARG A 179 -10.78 1.98 -15.50
CA ARG A 179 -11.93 2.50 -16.27
C ARG A 179 -12.03 4.03 -16.28
N CYS A 180 -11.11 4.74 -15.63
CA CYS A 180 -11.16 6.19 -15.49
C CYS A 180 -10.43 6.89 -16.64
N LEU A 181 -11.12 7.86 -17.28
CA LEU A 181 -10.54 8.74 -18.30
C LEU A 181 -10.34 10.18 -17.82
N LEU A 182 -10.70 10.50 -16.57
CA LEU A 182 -10.70 11.88 -16.06
C LEU A 182 -9.30 12.52 -16.16
N SER A 183 -8.24 11.79 -15.79
CA SER A 183 -6.87 12.28 -15.88
C SER A 183 -6.46 12.56 -17.33
N ASN A 184 -6.86 11.70 -18.26
CA ASN A 184 -6.55 11.88 -19.68
C ASN A 184 -7.23 13.15 -20.21
N TYR A 185 -8.54 13.35 -19.97
CA TYR A 185 -9.27 14.52 -20.45
C TYR A 185 -8.78 15.84 -19.83
N MET A 186 -8.45 15.83 -18.51
CA MET A 186 -8.11 17.07 -17.82
C MET A 186 -6.62 17.45 -17.93
N THR A 187 -5.73 16.49 -18.14
CA THR A 187 -4.28 16.72 -18.05
C THR A 187 -3.48 16.11 -19.19
N GLY A 188 -4.11 15.39 -20.11
CA GLY A 188 -3.42 14.60 -21.15
C GLY A 188 -2.68 13.37 -20.63
N ARG A 189 -2.74 13.08 -19.32
CA ARG A 189 -2.03 11.97 -18.68
C ARG A 189 -2.95 10.74 -18.54
N ASP A 190 -2.56 9.63 -19.16
CA ASP A 190 -3.38 8.42 -19.20
C ASP A 190 -3.33 7.64 -17.88
N SER A 191 -4.45 7.67 -17.13
CA SER A 191 -4.58 6.97 -15.85
C SER A 191 -4.49 5.44 -15.99
N ASN A 192 -4.91 4.89 -17.12
CA ASN A 192 -4.94 3.44 -17.36
C ASN A 192 -3.57 2.91 -17.84
N ARG A 193 -2.62 3.81 -18.06
CA ARG A 193 -1.22 3.54 -18.38
C ARG A 193 -0.24 4.01 -17.29
N GLY A 194 -0.71 4.15 -16.06
CA GLY A 194 0.12 4.48 -14.90
C GLY A 194 0.43 5.96 -14.70
N GLN A 195 -0.15 6.86 -15.51
CA GLN A 195 0.16 8.29 -15.52
C GLN A 195 -0.91 9.15 -14.83
N CYS A 196 -1.72 8.58 -13.93
CA CYS A 196 -2.81 9.30 -13.29
C CYS A 196 -2.32 10.53 -12.52
N ALA A 197 -2.81 11.72 -12.90
CA ALA A 197 -2.57 12.99 -12.22
C ALA A 197 -3.44 13.18 -10.96
N GLN A 198 -4.38 12.27 -10.72
CA GLN A 198 -5.35 12.32 -9.61
C GLN A 198 -6.25 13.58 -9.62
N PRO A 199 -6.79 14.02 -10.77
CA PRO A 199 -7.59 15.24 -10.83
C PRO A 199 -8.87 15.15 -10.00
N CYS A 200 -9.41 13.95 -9.77
CA CYS A 200 -10.57 13.75 -8.88
C CYS A 200 -10.33 14.18 -7.42
N ARG A 201 -9.10 14.56 -7.07
CA ARG A 201 -8.68 15.01 -5.72
C ARG A 201 -8.39 16.52 -5.68
N TYR A 202 -8.56 17.23 -6.80
CA TYR A 202 -8.40 18.67 -6.85
C TYR A 202 -9.71 19.36 -6.42
N GLN A 203 -9.60 20.56 -5.91
CA GLN A 203 -10.76 21.40 -5.66
C GLN A 203 -11.24 22.01 -6.98
N TYR A 204 -12.52 21.94 -7.23
CA TYR A 204 -13.16 22.49 -8.42
C TYR A 204 -14.33 23.38 -8.03
N ALA A 205 -14.64 24.34 -8.92
CA ALA A 205 -15.88 25.05 -8.93
C ALA A 205 -16.41 25.06 -10.38
N LEU A 206 -17.69 24.90 -10.56
CA LEU A 206 -18.32 25.08 -11.85
C LEU A 206 -18.54 26.57 -12.10
N MET A 207 -18.28 27.02 -13.31
CA MET A 207 -18.61 28.35 -13.80
C MET A 207 -19.50 28.19 -15.03
N GLU A 208 -20.62 28.86 -15.04
CA GLU A 208 -21.49 28.93 -16.22
C GLU A 208 -20.94 29.97 -17.18
N GLU A 209 -20.78 29.59 -18.45
CA GLU A 209 -20.24 30.50 -19.48
C GLU A 209 -21.03 31.85 -19.59
N LYS A 210 -22.36 31.80 -19.36
CA LYS A 210 -23.23 32.97 -19.40
C LYS A 210 -23.19 33.83 -18.12
N ARG A 211 -22.52 33.34 -17.07
CA ARG A 211 -22.32 34.04 -15.78
C ARG A 211 -20.86 34.04 -15.38
N PRO A 212 -19.97 34.71 -16.13
CA PRO A 212 -18.55 34.73 -15.84
C PRO A 212 -18.27 35.41 -14.50
N GLY A 213 -17.43 34.75 -13.67
CA GLY A 213 -17.07 35.25 -12.33
C GLY A 213 -17.94 34.72 -11.19
N GLU A 214 -19.01 33.98 -11.46
CA GLU A 214 -19.76 33.24 -10.45
C GLU A 214 -19.25 31.80 -10.39
N TYR A 215 -18.78 31.39 -9.23
CA TYR A 215 -18.23 30.04 -8.99
C TYR A 215 -19.21 29.25 -8.13
N PHE A 216 -19.68 28.13 -8.65
CA PHE A 216 -20.54 27.20 -7.93
C PHE A 216 -19.68 26.08 -7.41
N PRO A 217 -19.50 25.94 -6.07
CA PRO A 217 -18.76 24.83 -5.51
C PRO A 217 -19.42 23.51 -5.90
N VAL A 218 -18.60 22.49 -6.12
CA VAL A 218 -19.05 21.16 -6.54
C VAL A 218 -19.17 20.27 -5.30
N PHE A 219 -20.39 19.80 -5.01
CA PHE A 219 -20.72 18.93 -3.86
C PHE A 219 -21.42 17.65 -4.33
N GLU A 220 -21.54 16.66 -3.48
CA GLU A 220 -22.43 15.51 -3.68
C GLU A 220 -23.67 15.65 -2.80
N ASP A 221 -24.81 15.36 -3.39
CA ASP A 221 -26.06 15.13 -2.68
C ASP A 221 -26.74 13.85 -3.20
N GLU A 222 -27.89 13.53 -2.68
CA GLU A 222 -28.67 12.32 -3.05
C GLU A 222 -29.09 12.27 -4.54
N LYS A 223 -28.79 13.28 -5.35
CA LYS A 223 -29.28 13.46 -6.73
C LYS A 223 -28.22 13.50 -7.81
N GLY A 224 -26.90 13.54 -7.47
CA GLY A 224 -25.87 13.60 -8.48
C GLY A 224 -24.43 13.48 -8.00
N THR A 225 -23.56 12.98 -8.90
CA THR A 225 -22.15 12.78 -8.64
C THR A 225 -21.34 14.00 -9.07
N TYR A 226 -20.57 14.51 -8.20
CA TYR A 226 -19.64 15.61 -8.37
C TYR A 226 -18.21 15.08 -8.35
N ILE A 227 -17.22 15.83 -8.89
CA ILE A 227 -15.82 15.41 -8.86
C ILE A 227 -15.32 15.51 -7.43
N MET A 228 -15.04 14.37 -6.77
CA MET A 228 -14.96 14.30 -5.32
C MET A 228 -13.82 13.51 -4.78
N ASN A 229 -13.51 13.81 -3.51
CA ASN A 229 -12.44 13.25 -2.74
C ASN A 229 -12.87 11.96 -2.03
N SER A 230 -12.60 10.80 -2.61
CA SER A 230 -12.88 9.50 -1.98
C SER A 230 -12.15 9.37 -0.65
N ARG A 231 -12.83 8.83 0.37
CA ARG A 231 -12.21 8.42 1.63
C ARG A 231 -11.19 7.30 1.40
N ASP A 232 -10.21 7.17 2.29
CA ASP A 232 -9.32 6.02 2.27
C ASP A 232 -10.01 4.82 2.92
N MET A 233 -9.74 3.61 2.43
CA MET A 233 -10.28 2.36 3.00
C MET A 233 -9.48 1.95 4.24
N CYS A 234 -10.16 1.46 5.28
CA CYS A 234 -9.56 0.81 6.44
C CYS A 234 -10.50 -0.29 6.95
N MET A 235 -10.06 -1.54 6.83
CA MET A 235 -10.81 -2.73 7.26
C MET A 235 -10.16 -3.42 8.46
N ILE A 236 -9.28 -2.73 9.20
CA ILE A 236 -8.52 -3.33 10.29
C ILE A 236 -9.42 -3.86 11.41
N ASP A 237 -10.57 -3.22 11.64
CA ASP A 237 -11.55 -3.62 12.65
C ASP A 237 -12.45 -4.79 12.19
N HIS A 238 -12.32 -5.26 10.94
CA HIS A 238 -13.18 -6.24 10.29
C HIS A 238 -12.39 -7.39 9.65
N LEU A 239 -11.18 -7.66 10.14
CA LEU A 239 -10.32 -8.73 9.57
C LEU A 239 -10.88 -10.12 9.85
N ASP A 240 -11.61 -10.30 10.94
CA ASP A 240 -12.33 -11.54 11.26
C ASP A 240 -13.35 -11.86 10.17
N GLU A 241 -14.18 -10.89 9.78
CA GLU A 241 -15.19 -11.06 8.73
C GLU A 241 -14.55 -11.39 7.37
N LEU A 242 -13.41 -10.74 7.02
CA LEU A 242 -12.68 -11.05 5.79
C LEU A 242 -12.06 -12.46 5.83
N CYS A 243 -11.52 -12.87 6.98
CA CYS A 243 -11.04 -14.23 7.18
C CYS A 243 -12.17 -15.26 7.07
N ASP A 244 -13.34 -14.98 7.66
CA ASP A 244 -14.52 -15.84 7.62
C ASP A 244 -15.14 -15.91 6.23
N ALA A 245 -15.01 -14.84 5.43
CA ALA A 245 -15.42 -14.82 4.04
C ALA A 245 -14.53 -15.69 3.11
N GLY A 246 -13.47 -16.32 3.63
CA GLY A 246 -12.58 -17.18 2.87
C GLY A 246 -11.72 -16.42 1.86
N ILE A 247 -11.31 -15.23 2.21
CA ILE A 247 -10.33 -14.43 1.45
C ILE A 247 -8.93 -15.03 1.67
N ASP A 248 -8.20 -15.27 0.58
CA ASP A 248 -6.87 -15.87 0.62
C ASP A 248 -5.76 -14.82 0.76
N CYS A 249 -6.03 -13.57 0.36
CA CYS A 249 -5.03 -12.50 0.40
C CYS A 249 -5.65 -11.12 0.71
N LEU A 250 -5.07 -10.44 1.69
CA LEU A 250 -5.43 -9.09 2.12
C LEU A 250 -4.40 -8.10 1.59
N LYS A 251 -4.82 -7.20 0.71
CA LYS A 251 -3.93 -6.25 0.03
C LYS A 251 -3.99 -4.85 0.61
N ILE A 252 -2.83 -4.32 0.95
CA ILE A 252 -2.65 -2.92 1.35
C ILE A 252 -2.30 -2.09 0.11
N GLU A 253 -3.10 -1.06 -0.22
CA GLU A 253 -2.74 -0.06 -1.24
C GLU A 253 -1.83 1.00 -0.64
N GLY A 254 -0.73 1.31 -1.31
CA GLY A 254 0.21 2.30 -0.77
C GLY A 254 1.55 2.40 -1.50
N ARG A 255 1.70 1.85 -2.71
CA ARG A 255 2.99 1.85 -3.41
C ARG A 255 3.61 3.25 -3.59
N ALA A 256 2.76 4.28 -3.73
CA ALA A 256 3.17 5.68 -3.81
C ALA A 256 3.34 6.38 -2.45
N LYS A 257 3.02 5.71 -1.36
CA LYS A 257 3.15 6.23 0.00
C LYS A 257 4.60 6.13 0.50
N SER A 258 4.87 6.68 1.69
CA SER A 258 6.20 6.64 2.32
C SER A 258 6.58 5.24 2.83
N ALA A 259 7.87 5.03 3.12
CA ALA A 259 8.36 3.82 3.77
C ALA A 259 7.75 3.63 5.17
N TYR A 260 7.56 4.73 5.90
CA TYR A 260 6.85 4.73 7.18
C TYR A 260 5.41 4.22 7.07
N TYR A 261 4.67 4.68 6.05
CA TYR A 261 3.32 4.17 5.80
C TYR A 261 3.33 2.67 5.53
N ALA A 262 4.21 2.19 4.66
CA ALA A 262 4.32 0.77 4.35
C ALA A 262 4.63 -0.06 5.61
N ALA A 263 5.56 0.41 6.45
CA ALA A 263 5.93 -0.24 7.70
C ALA A 263 4.76 -0.29 8.69
N ILE A 264 4.24 0.88 9.08
CA ILE A 264 3.26 0.97 10.18
C ILE A 264 1.94 0.29 9.82
N VAL A 265 1.45 0.49 8.58
CA VAL A 265 0.20 -0.17 8.16
C VAL A 265 0.40 -1.69 8.08
N THR A 266 1.52 -2.16 7.52
CA THR A 266 1.82 -3.60 7.47
C THR A 266 1.89 -4.19 8.88
N GLY A 267 2.63 -3.56 9.80
CA GLY A 267 2.78 -4.02 11.18
C GLY A 267 1.44 -4.06 11.93
N ALA A 268 0.64 -3.01 11.82
CA ALA A 268 -0.67 -2.96 12.44
C ALA A 268 -1.59 -4.09 11.95
N TYR A 269 -1.68 -4.28 10.62
CA TYR A 269 -2.46 -5.36 10.02
C TYR A 269 -1.91 -6.75 10.39
N ARG A 270 -0.57 -6.92 10.47
CA ARG A 270 0.05 -8.18 10.87
C ARG A 270 -0.37 -8.57 12.29
N HIS A 271 -0.23 -7.66 13.24
CA HIS A 271 -0.58 -7.93 14.63
C HIS A 271 -2.07 -8.25 14.80
N VAL A 272 -2.94 -7.42 14.21
CA VAL A 272 -4.40 -7.66 14.28
C VAL A 272 -4.80 -8.97 13.61
N LEU A 273 -4.23 -9.27 12.42
CA LEU A 273 -4.52 -10.52 11.71
C LEU A 273 -4.05 -11.75 12.50
N ASP A 274 -2.91 -11.67 13.19
CA ASP A 274 -2.38 -12.75 14.01
C ASP A 274 -3.26 -13.01 15.23
N ASP A 275 -3.76 -11.96 15.87
CA ASP A 275 -4.67 -12.06 17.00
C ASP A 275 -6.03 -12.66 16.57
N VAL A 276 -6.63 -12.10 15.53
CA VAL A 276 -7.90 -12.61 14.94
C VAL A 276 -7.76 -14.08 14.55
N TRP A 277 -6.69 -14.45 13.85
CA TRP A 277 -6.47 -15.83 13.43
C TRP A 277 -6.28 -16.79 14.60
N ALA A 278 -5.69 -16.32 15.68
CA ALA A 278 -5.50 -17.09 16.91
C ALA A 278 -6.74 -17.06 17.82
N GLY A 279 -7.85 -16.42 17.42
CA GLY A 279 -9.05 -16.28 18.21
C GLY A 279 -8.90 -15.36 19.44
N ARG A 280 -7.91 -14.45 19.42
CA ARG A 280 -7.70 -13.46 20.47
C ARG A 280 -8.31 -12.11 20.07
N ALA A 281 -8.73 -11.35 21.06
CA ALA A 281 -9.11 -9.95 20.85
C ALA A 281 -7.88 -9.13 20.44
N PRO A 282 -7.92 -8.40 19.31
CA PRO A 282 -6.81 -7.55 18.90
C PRO A 282 -6.51 -6.45 19.93
N ASP A 283 -5.21 -6.16 20.10
CA ASP A 283 -4.79 -5.07 20.94
C ASP A 283 -5.14 -3.71 20.30
N PRO A 284 -5.92 -2.83 20.97
CA PRO A 284 -6.34 -1.54 20.42
C PRO A 284 -5.19 -0.62 19.99
N VAL A 285 -3.98 -0.82 20.50
CA VAL A 285 -2.82 -0.03 20.11
C VAL A 285 -2.53 -0.14 18.61
N TRP A 286 -2.70 -1.33 18.05
CA TRP A 286 -2.44 -1.56 16.61
C TRP A 286 -3.50 -0.91 15.72
N ARG A 287 -4.75 -0.83 16.21
CA ARG A 287 -5.79 -0.04 15.52
C ARG A 287 -5.43 1.45 15.47
N ALA A 288 -4.90 2.00 16.56
CA ALA A 288 -4.49 3.39 16.62
C ALA A 288 -3.31 3.71 15.70
N GLU A 289 -2.42 2.73 15.43
CA GLU A 289 -1.25 2.94 14.58
C GLU A 289 -1.61 3.32 13.13
N VAL A 290 -2.72 2.85 12.57
CA VAL A 290 -3.13 3.24 11.22
C VAL A 290 -3.58 4.71 11.12
N ASP A 291 -3.91 5.36 12.23
CA ASP A 291 -4.22 6.78 12.28
C ASP A 291 -2.94 7.65 12.39
N HIS A 292 -1.79 7.03 12.68
CA HIS A 292 -0.49 7.73 12.82
C HIS A 292 0.26 7.88 11.49
N VAL A 293 -0.26 7.35 10.39
CA VAL A 293 0.28 7.57 9.05
C VAL A 293 -0.45 8.69 8.32
N SER A 294 0.09 9.14 7.18
CA SER A 294 -0.60 10.12 6.34
C SER A 294 -1.75 9.49 5.56
N HIS A 295 -2.99 9.81 5.94
CA HIS A 295 -4.20 9.25 5.36
C HIS A 295 -5.29 10.32 5.18
N ARG A 296 -6.33 10.03 4.42
CA ARG A 296 -7.60 10.76 4.41
C ARG A 296 -8.56 10.11 5.39
N HIS A 297 -9.68 10.75 5.68
CA HIS A 297 -10.72 10.14 6.52
C HIS A 297 -11.00 8.71 6.05
N TYR A 298 -11.07 7.78 6.98
CA TYR A 298 -11.30 6.37 6.69
C TYR A 298 -12.77 6.06 6.48
N SER A 299 -13.02 5.02 5.70
CA SER A 299 -14.29 4.32 5.53
C SER A 299 -14.00 2.84 5.35
N THR A 300 -15.03 2.03 5.40
CA THR A 300 -14.94 0.58 5.08
C THR A 300 -15.04 0.30 3.57
N GLY A 301 -14.86 1.32 2.72
CA GLY A 301 -15.13 1.16 1.30
C GLY A 301 -16.58 0.76 1.04
N PHE A 302 -16.81 -0.13 0.09
CA PHE A 302 -18.15 -0.62 -0.26
C PHE A 302 -18.57 -1.86 0.53
N TYR A 303 -17.77 -2.38 1.43
CA TYR A 303 -18.05 -3.63 2.14
C TYR A 303 -19.41 -3.64 2.85
N TYR A 304 -19.83 -2.50 3.40
CA TYR A 304 -21.11 -2.35 4.12
C TYR A 304 -22.05 -1.31 3.50
N GLY A 305 -21.79 -0.91 2.27
CA GLY A 305 -22.60 0.06 1.53
C GLY A 305 -21.78 1.17 0.89
N GLN A 306 -22.41 2.28 0.54
CA GLN A 306 -21.75 3.41 -0.10
C GLN A 306 -20.75 4.08 0.87
N PRO A 307 -19.46 4.24 0.49
CA PRO A 307 -18.43 4.75 1.41
C PRO A 307 -18.57 6.25 1.72
N GLY A 308 -19.44 6.96 1.02
CA GLY A 308 -19.53 8.42 1.07
C GLY A 308 -18.25 9.10 0.54
N GLN A 309 -18.33 10.41 0.42
CA GLN A 309 -17.21 11.27 0.01
C GLN A 309 -16.88 12.22 1.16
N PHE A 310 -15.64 12.71 1.21
CA PHE A 310 -15.25 13.76 2.14
C PHE A 310 -15.14 15.08 1.38
N THR A 311 -16.11 15.95 1.58
CA THR A 311 -16.30 17.18 0.79
C THR A 311 -15.69 18.43 1.41
N GLU A 312 -15.31 18.38 2.70
CA GLU A 312 -14.82 19.55 3.42
C GLU A 312 -13.44 20.00 2.93
N ASP A 313 -12.52 19.06 2.74
CA ASP A 313 -11.21 19.35 2.15
C ASP A 313 -10.58 18.13 1.49
N SER A 314 -9.51 18.33 0.70
CA SER A 314 -8.73 17.26 0.06
C SER A 314 -7.44 16.93 0.79
N ARG A 315 -7.22 17.50 1.99
CA ARG A 315 -5.97 17.36 2.72
C ARG A 315 -5.83 15.98 3.34
N TYR A 316 -4.58 15.58 3.45
CA TYR A 316 -4.23 14.40 4.25
C TYR A 316 -4.09 14.80 5.72
N LEU A 317 -4.64 13.97 6.60
CA LEU A 317 -4.36 14.04 8.03
C LEU A 317 -2.90 13.62 8.24
N ARG A 318 -2.13 14.46 8.91
CA ARG A 318 -0.71 14.22 9.21
C ARG A 318 -0.43 14.69 10.62
N GLN A 319 -0.77 13.86 11.57
CA GLN A 319 -0.64 14.17 12.98
C GLN A 319 0.69 13.70 13.57
N TRP A 320 1.48 12.95 12.79
CA TRP A 320 2.75 12.40 13.23
C TRP A 320 3.86 12.67 12.20
N GLN A 321 5.04 12.93 12.72
CA GLN A 321 6.24 13.17 11.94
C GLN A 321 7.34 12.19 12.36
N ILE A 322 8.01 11.60 11.36
CA ILE A 322 9.17 10.74 11.58
C ILE A 322 10.38 11.62 11.83
N CYS A 323 11.10 11.37 12.91
CA CYS A 323 12.34 12.06 13.27
C CYS A 323 13.57 11.31 12.77
N ALA A 324 13.62 10.01 13.01
CA ALA A 324 14.76 9.18 12.63
C ALA A 324 14.35 7.71 12.40
N VAL A 325 15.26 6.97 11.78
CA VAL A 325 15.19 5.50 11.63
C VAL A 325 16.38 4.90 12.34
N VAL A 326 16.16 3.84 13.12
CA VAL A 326 17.21 3.07 13.80
C VAL A 326 17.90 2.19 12.77
N GLU A 327 19.21 2.36 12.61
CA GLU A 327 20.03 1.51 11.74
C GLU A 327 20.58 0.29 12.49
N SER A 328 20.98 0.49 13.76
CA SER A 328 21.42 -0.57 14.64
C SER A 328 21.22 -0.19 16.11
N CYS A 329 21.04 -1.17 16.97
CA CYS A 329 20.95 -0.99 18.40
C CYS A 329 21.54 -2.22 19.11
N ASP A 330 22.45 -2.01 20.08
CA ASP A 330 23.01 -3.10 20.87
C ASP A 330 22.12 -3.46 22.07
N ALA A 331 22.47 -4.55 22.77
CA ALA A 331 21.75 -5.01 23.96
C ALA A 331 21.70 -3.99 25.10
N GLN A 332 22.62 -3.04 25.12
CA GLN A 332 22.68 -1.95 26.08
C GLN A 332 21.86 -0.73 25.65
N GLY A 333 21.26 -0.73 24.43
CA GLY A 333 20.49 0.38 23.88
C GLY A 333 21.36 1.46 23.21
N ASN A 334 22.65 1.23 22.98
CA ASN A 334 23.44 2.17 22.18
C ASN A 334 23.07 1.99 20.71
N ALA A 335 22.52 3.03 20.12
CA ALA A 335 21.96 2.97 18.78
C ALA A 335 22.63 3.94 17.81
N VAL A 336 22.71 3.54 16.54
CA VAL A 336 22.98 4.40 15.41
C VAL A 336 21.66 4.67 14.72
N LEU A 337 21.35 5.97 14.53
CA LEU A 337 20.13 6.45 13.90
C LEU A 337 20.46 7.27 12.66
N SER A 338 19.52 7.29 11.72
CA SER A 338 19.56 8.12 10.51
C SER A 338 18.44 9.16 10.57
N LEU A 339 18.79 10.43 10.55
CA LEU A 339 17.86 11.56 10.64
C LEU A 339 16.89 11.61 9.46
N ARG A 340 15.63 11.91 9.73
CA ARG A 340 14.59 12.20 8.72
C ARG A 340 14.03 13.62 8.86
N ASN A 341 13.74 14.04 10.08
CA ASN A 341 13.25 15.38 10.41
C ASN A 341 13.85 15.86 11.74
N LYS A 342 13.73 17.15 11.98
CA LYS A 342 14.28 17.81 13.18
C LYS A 342 13.68 17.28 14.48
N PHE A 343 14.53 17.07 15.46
CA PHE A 343 14.23 16.87 16.85
C PHE A 343 15.51 17.13 17.68
N ALA A 344 15.38 17.32 18.98
CA ALA A 344 16.49 17.75 19.82
C ALA A 344 16.59 16.92 21.10
N ALA A 345 17.73 16.98 21.76
CA ALA A 345 17.90 16.46 23.10
C ALA A 345 16.91 17.15 24.05
N GLY A 346 16.23 16.36 24.89
CA GLY A 346 15.16 16.82 25.79
C GLY A 346 13.74 16.68 25.24
N ASP A 347 13.57 16.49 23.93
CA ASP A 347 12.25 16.24 23.35
C ASP A 347 11.67 14.90 23.84
N THR A 348 10.35 14.85 23.96
CA THR A 348 9.62 13.61 24.20
C THR A 348 9.08 13.09 22.87
N VAL A 349 9.52 11.90 22.49
CA VAL A 349 9.20 11.24 21.23
C VAL A 349 8.75 9.80 21.46
N GLU A 350 8.31 9.11 20.43
CA GLU A 350 7.99 7.69 20.49
C GLU A 350 8.94 6.87 19.62
N LEU A 351 9.31 5.72 20.14
CA LEU A 351 9.92 4.61 19.38
C LEU A 351 8.82 3.65 18.96
N VAL A 352 8.79 3.27 17.68
CA VAL A 352 7.86 2.28 17.13
C VAL A 352 8.61 1.34 16.21
N GLY A 353 8.32 0.06 16.31
CA GLY A 353 9.00 -0.99 15.52
C GLY A 353 8.10 -2.17 15.25
N PRO A 354 8.62 -3.18 14.51
CA PRO A 354 7.82 -4.30 14.05
C PRO A 354 7.22 -5.16 15.17
N ASP A 355 7.94 -5.31 16.28
CA ASP A 355 7.68 -6.36 17.27
C ASP A 355 7.32 -5.83 18.67
N PHE A 356 7.16 -4.51 18.83
CA PHE A 356 6.88 -3.92 20.13
C PHE A 356 5.89 -2.76 20.05
N ARG A 357 5.14 -2.57 21.15
CA ARG A 357 4.23 -1.44 21.29
C ARG A 357 5.00 -0.11 21.28
N PRO A 358 4.40 0.99 20.79
CA PRO A 358 5.01 2.31 20.88
C PRO A 358 5.52 2.62 22.29
N LEU A 359 6.77 3.06 22.37
CA LEU A 359 7.46 3.32 23.60
C LEU A 359 7.85 4.80 23.69
N SER A 360 7.36 5.50 24.72
CA SER A 360 7.75 6.89 24.95
C SER A 360 9.24 6.98 25.32
N TRP A 361 9.94 7.94 24.75
CA TRP A 361 11.35 8.16 24.94
C TRP A 361 11.67 9.65 25.04
N GLN A 362 12.29 10.04 26.16
CA GLN A 362 12.88 11.37 26.32
C GLN A 362 14.30 11.33 25.73
N VAL A 363 14.53 12.11 24.70
CA VAL A 363 15.79 12.11 23.93
C VAL A 363 16.95 12.53 24.80
N PRO A 364 17.96 11.69 25.05
CA PRO A 364 19.15 12.05 25.82
C PRO A 364 20.09 12.92 24.97
N PRO A 365 21.21 13.40 25.53
CA PRO A 365 22.30 13.92 24.72
C PRO A 365 22.72 12.94 23.63
N MET A 366 22.95 13.46 22.44
CA MET A 366 23.32 12.68 21.24
C MET A 366 24.77 13.01 20.88
N GLU A 367 25.35 12.18 20.03
CA GLU A 367 26.70 12.37 19.48
C GLU A 367 26.70 12.11 17.97
N ASP A 368 27.56 12.77 17.24
CA ASP A 368 27.82 12.40 15.84
C ASP A 368 28.64 11.09 15.77
N MET A 369 29.01 10.67 14.55
CA MET A 369 29.76 9.41 14.37
C MET A 369 31.20 9.49 14.88
N ASP A 370 31.74 10.71 15.09
CA ASP A 370 33.08 10.98 15.61
C ASP A 370 33.07 11.18 17.15
N GLY A 371 31.91 11.10 17.80
CA GLY A 371 31.73 11.28 19.24
C GLY A 371 31.61 12.73 19.71
N ILE A 372 31.37 13.66 18.78
CA ILE A 372 31.14 15.06 19.12
C ILE A 372 29.71 15.25 19.59
N PRO A 373 29.48 15.89 20.77
CA PRO A 373 28.13 16.10 21.29
C PRO A 373 27.24 16.90 20.35
N LEU A 374 26.00 16.43 20.16
CA LEU A 374 24.96 17.06 19.36
C LEU A 374 23.75 17.36 20.25
N SER A 375 23.29 18.62 20.25
CA SER A 375 21.99 18.98 20.82
C SER A 375 20.86 18.70 19.83
N GLU A 376 21.13 18.82 18.53
CA GLU A 376 20.18 18.65 17.42
C GLU A 376 20.93 18.16 16.17
N PRO A 377 20.60 17.00 15.58
CA PRO A 377 21.09 16.61 14.27
C PRO A 377 20.43 17.46 13.18
N ARG A 378 21.18 17.96 12.20
CA ARG A 378 20.72 19.02 11.29
C ARG A 378 20.62 18.64 9.83
N THR A 379 21.41 17.69 9.36
CA THR A 379 21.46 17.33 7.94
C THR A 379 20.58 16.14 7.65
N PRO A 380 19.70 16.16 6.66
CA PRO A 380 18.91 14.99 6.25
C PRO A 380 19.79 13.75 6.03
N GLN A 381 19.34 12.61 6.54
CA GLN A 381 20.08 11.34 6.54
C GLN A 381 21.39 11.34 7.35
N MET A 382 21.67 12.38 8.13
CA MET A 382 22.79 12.39 9.06
C MET A 382 22.71 11.18 9.99
N ARG A 383 23.82 10.46 10.11
CA ARG A 383 23.98 9.39 11.09
C ARG A 383 24.46 9.96 12.40
N PHE A 384 23.88 9.53 13.50
CA PHE A 384 24.25 9.96 14.85
C PHE A 384 24.02 8.82 15.84
N ARG A 385 24.58 8.96 17.02
CA ARG A 385 24.43 8.01 18.12
C ARG A 385 23.54 8.57 19.20
N ALA A 386 22.69 7.70 19.76
CA ALA A 386 21.87 8.01 20.94
C ALA A 386 21.66 6.77 21.79
N LYS A 387 21.37 6.98 23.07
CA LYS A 387 21.02 5.93 24.03
C LYS A 387 19.52 5.74 24.03
N LEU A 388 19.01 4.63 23.50
CA LEU A 388 17.62 4.23 23.55
C LEU A 388 17.25 3.61 24.91
N PRO A 389 15.97 3.66 25.33
CA PRO A 389 15.52 3.11 26.63
C PRO A 389 15.59 1.58 26.70
N ALA A 390 15.60 0.92 25.52
CA ALA A 390 15.72 -0.52 25.38
C ALA A 390 16.40 -0.87 24.07
N GLN A 391 16.83 -2.11 23.91
CA GLN A 391 17.20 -2.65 22.62
C GLN A 391 15.96 -2.68 21.71
N VAL A 392 16.08 -2.12 20.51
CA VAL A 392 15.03 -2.17 19.48
C VAL A 392 15.61 -2.72 18.18
N PRO A 393 14.80 -3.40 17.35
CA PRO A 393 15.28 -3.92 16.07
C PRO A 393 15.65 -2.79 15.12
N PRO A 394 16.58 -3.01 14.18
CA PRO A 394 16.81 -2.14 13.05
C PRO A 394 15.49 -1.87 12.30
N LEU A 395 15.40 -0.73 11.61
CA LEU A 395 14.21 -0.25 10.90
C LEU A 395 13.05 0.19 11.82
N SER A 396 13.26 0.26 13.15
CA SER A 396 12.36 0.99 14.05
C SER A 396 12.43 2.49 13.79
N PHE A 397 11.33 3.19 14.07
CA PHE A 397 11.23 4.64 13.86
C PHE A 397 11.24 5.39 15.18
N VAL A 398 11.80 6.59 15.13
CA VAL A 398 11.56 7.66 16.11
C VAL A 398 10.56 8.62 15.49
N ARG A 399 9.47 8.94 16.21
CA ARG A 399 8.42 9.84 15.73
C ARG A 399 7.90 10.74 16.85
N HIS A 400 7.29 11.85 16.48
CA HIS A 400 6.55 12.69 17.41
C HIS A 400 5.20 13.14 16.83
N ALA A 401 4.26 13.45 17.73
CA ALA A 401 3.01 14.09 17.33
C ALA A 401 3.31 15.53 16.90
N VAL A 402 2.65 15.98 15.82
CA VAL A 402 2.70 17.38 15.37
C VAL A 402 1.33 18.02 15.57
N GLU A 403 1.31 19.21 16.18
CA GLU A 403 0.10 20.00 16.21
C GLU A 403 -0.32 20.36 14.79
N LEU A 404 -1.59 20.11 14.45
CA LEU A 404 -2.17 20.61 13.23
C LEU A 404 -2.22 22.13 13.33
N SER A 405 -1.14 22.80 12.86
CA SER A 405 -1.17 24.25 12.75
C SER A 405 -2.33 24.62 11.81
N GLY A 406 -3.36 25.20 12.36
CA GLY A 406 -4.46 25.77 11.60
C GLY A 406 -3.93 26.82 10.61
N ARG A 407 -3.94 26.49 9.34
CA ARG A 407 -3.82 27.42 8.22
C ARG A 407 -4.93 27.15 7.23
#